data_db2cc48ebf07b080c0cf61602d5d042a
#
_entry.id   db2cc48ebf07b080c0cf61602d5d042a
#
_cell.length_a   1.000
_cell.length_b   1.000
_cell.length_c   1.000
_cell.angle_alpha   90.00
_cell.angle_beta   90.00
_cell.angle_gamma   90.00
#
_symmetry.space_group_name_H-M   'P 1'
#
loop_
_entity.id
_entity.type
_entity.pdbx_description
1 polymer ?
#
loop_
_entity_poly.entity_id
_entity_poly.type
_entity_poly.pdbx_seq_one_letter_code
_entity_poly.pdbx_strand_id
1 'polypeptide(L)'
;MVVKGLCISDIHFGLPCTERIYQELSQLKDFINNNELDVIHINGDYFDRKLVFCEPASIIAMQFFYEIRELCIKKKIKLRIIHGTEGHERMQTEMFRTLKSKYLDMKIFNTVTEEELFPGFKVLYIPEEYPVDSEEYYREYKNKEYQALMGHGMWDFAAAAQSVIDEADRKDTKTAPVFKYSEWEKTIPHGMAIFGHIHLRMVHKKKVFYPGSFTAWDFTDISKKGFAYYTYNTEKGVYNVKLIDNNQVPIFKTQSILNLGLDLNNCEIDDIQRAIEPLAENADYFRLDVSGLPLDKLEIVKRMFKDDRKITVKIIDKKRPIINQSDKDRYMRYEYLLREKLPIDETILKFIQEDLSDKPGAKDITLEMVSNIIKEESN
;
A
#
# COMPACT_ATOMS: atom_id res chain seq x y z
N MET A 1 12.33 28.96 17.30
CA MET A 1 11.19 29.18 16.37
C MET A 1 10.26 27.96 16.38
N VAL A 2 9.04 28.09 15.83
CA VAL A 2 8.14 26.94 15.65
C VAL A 2 8.04 26.66 14.15
N VAL A 3 8.53 25.50 13.75
CA VAL A 3 8.40 25.00 12.37
C VAL A 3 7.05 24.30 12.22
N LYS A 4 6.31 24.63 11.17
CA LYS A 4 5.01 24.06 10.83
C LYS A 4 5.12 23.32 9.49
N GLY A 5 4.89 22.02 9.49
CA GLY A 5 5.02 21.21 8.28
C GLY A 5 3.81 20.32 8.01
N LEU A 6 3.64 20.00 6.74
CA LEU A 6 2.67 19.05 6.23
C LEU A 6 3.42 17.91 5.54
N CYS A 7 2.97 16.68 5.75
CA CYS A 7 3.50 15.50 5.08
C CYS A 7 2.37 14.68 4.46
N ILE A 8 2.48 14.41 3.17
CA ILE A 8 1.60 13.53 2.40
C ILE A 8 2.45 12.46 1.71
N SER A 9 1.92 11.25 1.58
CA SER A 9 2.54 10.13 0.88
C SER A 9 1.50 9.27 0.19
N ASP A 10 1.94 8.33 -0.62
CA ASP A 10 1.12 7.26 -1.19
C ASP A 10 -0.15 7.84 -1.88
N ILE A 11 0.07 8.77 -2.82
CA ILE A 11 -0.99 9.39 -3.63
C ILE A 11 -1.41 8.47 -4.76
N HIS A 12 -0.43 7.79 -5.39
CA HIS A 12 -0.60 6.80 -6.44
C HIS A 12 -1.38 7.30 -7.68
N PHE A 13 -0.98 8.44 -8.24
CA PHE A 13 -1.48 8.83 -9.56
C PHE A 13 -1.12 7.79 -10.61
N GLY A 14 -2.09 7.34 -11.38
CA GLY A 14 -1.97 6.24 -12.35
C GLY A 14 -2.89 5.08 -12.03
N LEU A 15 -3.47 5.05 -10.83
CA LEU A 15 -4.59 4.16 -10.51
C LEU A 15 -5.83 4.50 -11.36
N PRO A 16 -6.72 3.54 -11.61
CA PRO A 16 -7.98 3.79 -12.35
C PRO A 16 -8.83 4.92 -11.74
N CYS A 17 -8.68 5.19 -10.44
CA CYS A 17 -9.40 6.25 -9.73
C CYS A 17 -8.64 7.60 -9.68
N THR A 18 -7.67 7.85 -10.55
CA THR A 18 -6.83 9.06 -10.56
C THR A 18 -7.64 10.36 -10.55
N GLU A 19 -8.74 10.45 -11.31
CA GLU A 19 -9.60 11.64 -11.32
C GLU A 19 -10.25 11.89 -9.95
N ARG A 20 -10.70 10.84 -9.29
CA ARG A 20 -11.26 10.92 -7.94
C ARG A 20 -10.21 11.35 -6.93
N ILE A 21 -9.01 10.75 -6.98
CA ILE A 21 -7.87 11.15 -6.13
C ILE A 21 -7.62 12.65 -6.26
N TYR A 22 -7.60 13.16 -7.48
CA TYR A 22 -7.39 14.60 -7.73
C TYR A 22 -8.50 15.47 -7.13
N GLN A 23 -9.76 15.03 -7.20
CA GLN A 23 -10.88 15.73 -6.58
C GLN A 23 -10.74 15.77 -5.06
N GLU A 24 -10.41 14.64 -4.43
CA GLU A 24 -10.19 14.54 -2.99
C GLU A 24 -9.02 15.42 -2.51
N LEU A 25 -7.99 15.62 -3.33
CA LEU A 25 -6.85 16.48 -3.04
C LEU A 25 -7.22 17.98 -2.94
N SER A 26 -8.46 18.35 -3.27
CA SER A 26 -9.00 19.69 -2.97
C SER A 26 -8.96 19.98 -1.46
N GLN A 27 -9.25 18.98 -0.62
CA GLN A 27 -9.16 19.13 0.83
C GLN A 27 -7.73 19.47 1.30
N LEU A 28 -6.72 18.86 0.70
CA LEU A 28 -5.32 19.16 0.99
C LEU A 28 -4.99 20.61 0.61
N LYS A 29 -5.43 21.04 -0.58
CA LYS A 29 -5.23 22.43 -1.05
C LYS A 29 -5.93 23.44 -0.14
N ASP A 30 -7.13 23.14 0.31
CA ASP A 30 -7.86 23.96 1.27
C ASP A 30 -7.15 24.03 2.62
N PHE A 31 -6.61 22.90 3.09
CA PHE A 31 -5.80 22.89 4.32
C PHE A 31 -4.55 23.77 4.18
N ILE A 32 -3.82 23.69 3.06
CA ILE A 32 -2.66 24.51 2.77
C ILE A 32 -3.05 25.99 2.71
N ASN A 33 -4.18 26.32 2.09
CA ASN A 33 -4.65 27.70 1.99
C ASN A 33 -5.01 28.32 3.35
N ASN A 34 -5.63 27.53 4.21
CA ASN A 34 -6.19 28.00 5.48
C ASN A 34 -5.21 27.94 6.65
N ASN A 35 -4.02 27.35 6.45
CA ASN A 35 -3.03 27.20 7.51
C ASN A 35 -1.71 27.88 7.12
N GLU A 36 -0.95 28.29 8.15
CA GLU A 36 0.43 28.69 7.98
C GLU A 36 1.31 27.45 7.95
N LEU A 37 2.11 27.31 6.91
CA LEU A 37 3.07 26.23 6.72
C LEU A 37 4.42 26.80 6.33
N ASP A 38 5.49 26.20 6.83
CA ASP A 38 6.87 26.51 6.46
C ASP A 38 7.40 25.51 5.43
N VAL A 39 6.89 24.28 5.44
CA VAL A 39 7.33 23.21 4.55
C VAL A 39 6.20 22.22 4.24
N ILE A 40 6.23 21.70 3.01
CA ILE A 40 5.43 20.54 2.57
C ILE A 40 6.40 19.44 2.18
N HIS A 41 6.14 18.21 2.69
CA HIS A 41 6.84 16.99 2.33
C HIS A 41 5.90 16.09 1.52
N ILE A 42 6.38 15.58 0.39
CA ILE A 42 5.78 14.49 -0.37
C ILE A 42 6.69 13.28 -0.16
N ASN A 43 6.26 12.35 0.69
CA ASN A 43 7.08 11.24 1.16
C ASN A 43 6.86 9.97 0.33
N GLY A 44 7.13 10.04 -0.98
CA GLY A 44 7.11 8.91 -1.89
C GLY A 44 5.74 8.48 -2.38
N ASP A 45 5.76 7.59 -3.35
CA ASP A 45 4.63 6.99 -4.05
C ASP A 45 3.60 8.03 -4.53
N TYR A 46 4.15 9.07 -5.19
CA TYR A 46 3.35 10.06 -5.90
C TYR A 46 2.66 9.43 -7.13
N PHE A 47 3.39 8.55 -7.83
CA PHE A 47 2.90 7.76 -8.96
C PHE A 47 2.68 6.30 -8.56
N ASP A 48 1.69 5.64 -9.17
CA ASP A 48 1.39 4.22 -8.96
C ASP A 48 2.20 3.29 -9.88
N ARG A 49 2.52 3.78 -11.05
CA ARG A 49 3.23 3.06 -12.10
C ARG A 49 3.92 4.03 -13.04
N LYS A 50 4.73 3.51 -13.96
CA LYS A 50 5.24 4.33 -15.06
C LYS A 50 4.07 4.83 -15.92
N LEU A 51 3.90 6.15 -15.96
CA LEU A 51 2.91 6.83 -16.78
C LEU A 51 3.47 7.19 -18.17
N VAL A 52 2.61 7.13 -19.17
CA VAL A 52 2.92 7.63 -20.51
C VAL A 52 2.57 9.12 -20.57
N PHE A 53 3.42 9.93 -21.18
CA PHE A 53 3.33 11.39 -21.16
C PHE A 53 1.95 11.97 -21.53
N CYS A 54 1.25 11.34 -22.48
CA CYS A 54 -0.05 11.84 -22.97
C CYS A 54 -1.27 11.14 -22.38
N GLU A 55 -1.11 10.23 -21.41
CA GLU A 55 -2.27 9.62 -20.76
C GLU A 55 -2.92 10.57 -19.75
N PRO A 56 -4.26 10.49 -19.54
CA PRO A 56 -4.97 11.39 -18.65
C PRO A 56 -4.38 11.47 -17.24
N ALA A 57 -3.93 10.33 -16.70
CA ALA A 57 -3.33 10.28 -15.37
C ALA A 57 -2.06 11.12 -15.24
N SER A 58 -1.22 11.17 -16.30
CA SER A 58 -0.02 12.03 -16.34
C SER A 58 -0.39 13.50 -16.26
N ILE A 59 -1.41 13.89 -17.04
CA ILE A 59 -1.87 15.29 -17.10
C ILE A 59 -2.39 15.70 -15.73
N ILE A 60 -3.21 14.88 -15.10
CA ILE A 60 -3.77 15.14 -13.77
C ILE A 60 -2.67 15.22 -12.70
N ALA A 61 -1.72 14.29 -12.71
CA ALA A 61 -0.59 14.29 -11.78
C ALA A 61 0.25 15.57 -11.91
N MET A 62 0.55 15.98 -13.14
CA MET A 62 1.31 17.20 -13.40
C MET A 62 0.52 18.44 -13.04
N GLN A 63 -0.78 18.49 -13.28
CA GLN A 63 -1.66 19.58 -12.89
C GLN A 63 -1.67 19.76 -11.37
N PHE A 64 -1.86 18.67 -10.62
CA PHE A 64 -1.82 18.73 -9.14
C PHE A 64 -0.47 19.22 -8.64
N PHE A 65 0.64 18.69 -9.19
CA PHE A 65 1.97 19.17 -8.82
C PHE A 65 2.14 20.66 -9.08
N TYR A 66 1.69 21.14 -10.24
CA TYR A 66 1.75 22.56 -10.59
C TYR A 66 0.95 23.41 -9.60
N GLU A 67 -0.24 22.99 -9.21
CA GLU A 67 -1.08 23.70 -8.23
C GLU A 67 -0.40 23.79 -6.85
N ILE A 68 0.19 22.69 -6.36
CA ILE A 68 0.96 22.68 -5.09
C ILE A 68 2.17 23.60 -5.20
N ARG A 69 2.89 23.55 -6.33
CA ARG A 69 4.01 24.43 -6.61
C ARG A 69 3.62 25.91 -6.51
N GLU A 70 2.53 26.29 -7.15
CA GLU A 70 2.05 27.68 -7.13
C GLU A 70 1.62 28.12 -5.72
N LEU A 71 0.98 27.25 -4.96
CA LEU A 71 0.68 27.51 -3.55
C LEU A 71 1.95 27.71 -2.72
N CYS A 72 2.97 26.88 -2.94
CA CYS A 72 4.26 27.01 -2.26
C CYS A 72 4.95 28.33 -2.58
N ILE A 73 4.94 28.75 -3.86
CA ILE A 73 5.50 30.05 -4.27
C ILE A 73 4.74 31.20 -3.61
N LYS A 74 3.41 31.19 -3.70
CA LYS A 74 2.55 32.24 -3.16
C LYS A 74 2.72 32.43 -1.66
N LYS A 75 2.82 31.32 -0.93
CA LYS A 75 2.89 31.33 0.54
C LYS A 75 4.33 31.23 1.08
N LYS A 76 5.34 31.16 0.20
CA LYS A 76 6.76 30.99 0.54
C LYS A 76 7.05 29.72 1.34
N ILE A 77 6.36 28.64 1.01
CA ILE A 77 6.50 27.31 1.64
C ILE A 77 7.61 26.56 0.92
N LYS A 78 8.51 25.92 1.67
CA LYS A 78 9.51 24.99 1.10
C LYS A 78 8.83 23.70 0.64
N LEU A 79 9.26 23.13 -0.48
CA LEU A 79 8.75 21.86 -0.99
C LEU A 79 9.86 20.81 -0.99
N ARG A 80 9.63 19.69 -0.33
CA ARG A 80 10.55 18.56 -0.24
C ARG A 80 9.86 17.30 -0.74
N ILE A 81 10.49 16.61 -1.68
CA ILE A 81 9.94 15.42 -2.33
C ILE A 81 10.94 14.29 -2.13
N ILE A 82 10.46 13.18 -1.64
CA ILE A 82 11.23 11.95 -1.45
C ILE A 82 10.78 10.95 -2.51
N HIS A 83 11.73 10.26 -3.12
CA HIS A 83 11.44 9.15 -4.03
C HIS A 83 10.87 7.97 -3.24
N GLY A 84 9.76 7.40 -3.71
CA GLY A 84 9.11 6.24 -3.14
C GLY A 84 9.58 4.92 -3.75
N THR A 85 8.68 3.96 -3.83
CA THR A 85 8.95 2.61 -4.36
C THR A 85 9.37 2.67 -5.83
N GLU A 86 10.52 2.11 -6.18
CA GLU A 86 11.05 2.16 -7.54
C GLU A 86 10.06 1.55 -8.57
N GLY A 87 9.33 0.50 -8.18
CA GLY A 87 8.30 -0.13 -9.01
C GLY A 87 7.17 0.81 -9.40
N HIS A 88 6.80 1.71 -8.51
CA HIS A 88 5.78 2.73 -8.71
C HIS A 88 6.36 3.98 -9.39
N GLU A 89 7.35 4.58 -8.81
CA GLU A 89 7.84 5.91 -9.19
C GLU A 89 8.74 5.90 -10.44
N ARG A 90 9.59 4.88 -10.60
CA ARG A 90 10.52 4.74 -11.74
C ARG A 90 11.21 6.04 -12.13
N MET A 91 11.67 6.81 -11.13
CA MET A 91 12.32 8.12 -11.30
C MET A 91 11.46 9.20 -11.99
N GLN A 92 10.14 9.02 -12.08
CA GLN A 92 9.26 10.01 -12.72
C GLN A 92 9.22 11.34 -11.97
N THR A 93 9.42 11.33 -10.66
CA THR A 93 9.53 12.56 -9.83
C THR A 93 10.67 13.48 -10.28
N GLU A 94 11.68 12.97 -10.98
CA GLU A 94 12.76 13.79 -11.55
C GLU A 94 12.26 14.83 -12.57
N MET A 95 11.13 14.56 -13.24
CA MET A 95 10.53 15.54 -14.16
C MET A 95 10.16 16.84 -13.45
N PHE A 96 9.87 16.81 -12.16
CA PHE A 96 9.56 18.02 -11.39
C PHE A 96 10.74 18.99 -11.28
N ARG A 97 11.98 18.51 -11.48
CA ARG A 97 13.16 19.39 -11.54
C ARG A 97 13.08 20.40 -12.68
N THR A 98 12.38 20.07 -13.76
CA THR A 98 12.16 20.99 -14.89
C THR A 98 11.23 22.16 -14.52
N LEU A 99 10.44 22.00 -13.45
CA LEU A 99 9.50 22.99 -12.93
C LEU A 99 10.09 23.85 -11.80
N LYS A 100 11.40 23.80 -11.59
CA LYS A 100 12.09 24.67 -10.63
C LYS A 100 11.84 26.14 -10.96
N SER A 101 11.73 26.95 -9.93
CA SER A 101 11.61 28.39 -10.02
C SER A 101 12.56 29.05 -9.03
N LYS A 102 13.08 30.21 -9.34
CA LYS A 102 13.86 31.03 -8.39
C LYS A 102 13.06 31.45 -7.16
N TYR A 103 11.74 31.37 -7.24
CA TYR A 103 10.82 31.73 -6.16
C TYR A 103 10.38 30.53 -5.31
N LEU A 104 10.83 29.31 -5.66
CA LEU A 104 10.49 28.07 -4.97
C LEU A 104 11.75 27.40 -4.42
N ASP A 105 11.83 27.26 -3.11
CA ASP A 105 12.81 26.40 -2.46
C ASP A 105 12.31 24.95 -2.50
N MET A 106 12.67 24.25 -3.59
CA MET A 106 12.27 22.87 -3.85
C MET A 106 13.49 21.97 -3.97
N LYS A 107 13.45 20.82 -3.26
CA LYS A 107 14.44 19.74 -3.38
C LYS A 107 13.74 18.40 -3.58
N ILE A 108 14.38 17.52 -4.35
CA ILE A 108 13.96 16.14 -4.59
C ILE A 108 15.11 15.23 -4.14
N PHE A 109 14.79 14.25 -3.32
CA PHE A 109 15.74 13.34 -2.70
C PHE A 109 15.54 11.93 -3.25
N ASN A 110 16.56 11.43 -3.94
CA ASN A 110 16.60 10.06 -4.49
C ASN A 110 17.59 9.18 -3.70
N THR A 111 18.35 9.80 -2.82
CA THR A 111 19.31 9.13 -1.92
C THR A 111 19.17 9.72 -0.52
N VAL A 112 19.56 8.93 0.48
CA VAL A 112 19.55 9.41 1.87
C VAL A 112 20.33 10.71 2.00
N THR A 113 19.72 11.74 2.58
CA THR A 113 20.28 13.10 2.59
C THR A 113 19.92 13.82 3.88
N GLU A 114 20.93 14.46 4.48
CA GLU A 114 20.73 15.38 5.61
C GLU A 114 20.49 16.80 5.14
N GLU A 115 19.58 17.51 5.79
CA GLU A 115 19.35 18.94 5.58
C GLU A 115 19.08 19.64 6.92
N GLU A 116 19.80 20.72 7.21
CA GLU A 116 19.31 21.68 8.17
C GLU A 116 18.27 22.56 7.48
N LEU A 117 17.00 22.13 7.56
CA LEU A 117 15.88 22.73 6.83
C LEU A 117 15.56 24.14 7.34
N PHE A 118 15.68 24.34 8.65
CA PHE A 118 15.61 25.62 9.35
C PHE A 118 16.63 25.59 10.50
N PRO A 119 17.06 26.77 11.02
CA PRO A 119 18.00 26.81 12.14
C PRO A 119 17.52 25.97 13.33
N GLY A 120 18.30 24.97 13.71
CA GLY A 120 17.99 24.02 14.77
C GLY A 120 16.90 22.99 14.41
N PHE A 121 16.58 22.83 13.12
CA PHE A 121 15.67 21.79 12.63
C PHE A 121 16.35 20.97 11.53
N LYS A 122 17.09 19.96 11.94
CA LYS A 122 17.81 19.03 11.07
C LYS A 122 16.90 17.85 10.71
N VAL A 123 16.78 17.59 9.43
CA VAL A 123 15.94 16.53 8.85
C VAL A 123 16.84 15.52 8.13
N LEU A 124 16.61 14.24 8.34
CA LEU A 124 17.12 13.18 7.49
C LEU A 124 16.01 12.73 6.54
N TYR A 125 16.26 12.87 5.25
CA TYR A 125 15.38 12.36 4.19
C TYR A 125 15.85 10.97 3.79
N ILE A 126 14.94 10.01 3.83
CA ILE A 126 15.22 8.59 3.58
C ILE A 126 14.28 8.11 2.46
N PRO A 127 14.70 8.23 1.18
CA PRO A 127 14.00 7.60 0.06
C PRO A 127 13.98 6.08 0.20
N GLU A 128 13.12 5.41 -0.55
CA GLU A 128 13.19 3.96 -0.63
C GLU A 128 14.37 3.55 -1.52
N GLU A 129 15.41 3.06 -0.90
CA GLU A 129 16.66 2.63 -1.55
C GLU A 129 16.91 1.15 -1.25
N TYR A 130 17.61 0.47 -2.15
CA TYR A 130 17.90 -0.96 -2.07
C TYR A 130 19.41 -1.21 -1.97
N PRO A 131 20.09 -0.74 -0.92
CA PRO A 131 21.52 -0.96 -0.75
C PRO A 131 21.83 -2.44 -0.54
N VAL A 132 22.97 -2.88 -1.02
CA VAL A 132 23.45 -4.29 -0.87
C VAL A 132 23.61 -4.64 0.60
N ASP A 133 24.15 -3.70 1.40
CA ASP A 133 24.27 -3.80 2.85
C ASP A 133 23.64 -2.57 3.49
N SER A 134 22.43 -2.72 4.00
CA SER A 134 21.68 -1.64 4.64
C SER A 134 22.33 -1.20 5.97
N GLU A 135 22.97 -2.11 6.71
CA GLU A 135 23.62 -1.79 7.97
C GLU A 135 24.82 -0.88 7.75
N GLU A 136 25.66 -1.19 6.77
CA GLU A 136 26.80 -0.35 6.39
C GLU A 136 26.33 0.98 5.82
N TYR A 137 25.35 0.94 4.90
CA TYR A 137 24.86 2.11 4.20
C TYR A 137 24.29 3.19 5.13
N TYR A 138 23.51 2.79 6.14
CA TYR A 138 22.89 3.72 7.09
C TYR A 138 23.72 3.95 8.35
N ARG A 139 24.89 3.32 8.50
CA ARG A 139 25.69 3.36 9.73
C ARG A 139 26.03 4.78 10.18
N GLU A 140 26.45 5.64 9.26
CA GLU A 140 26.85 7.01 9.61
C GLU A 140 25.66 7.87 10.10
N TYR A 141 24.45 7.62 9.58
CA TYR A 141 23.24 8.34 9.95
C TYR A 141 22.70 7.87 11.31
N LYS A 142 22.86 6.61 11.63
CA LYS A 142 22.44 6.03 12.92
C LYS A 142 23.22 6.57 14.12
N ASN A 143 24.34 7.27 13.90
CA ASN A 143 25.18 7.84 14.95
C ASN A 143 24.97 9.36 15.13
N LYS A 144 23.98 9.94 14.47
CA LYS A 144 23.65 11.37 14.53
C LYS A 144 22.26 11.58 15.11
N GLU A 145 21.96 12.81 15.50
CA GLU A 145 20.62 13.18 16.00
C GLU A 145 19.92 14.10 15.01
N TYR A 146 18.61 13.88 14.87
CA TYR A 146 17.74 14.62 13.99
C TYR A 146 16.46 15.06 14.71
N GLN A 147 15.89 16.16 14.29
CA GLN A 147 14.58 16.61 14.75
C GLN A 147 13.46 15.94 13.97
N ALA A 148 13.74 15.50 12.74
CA ALA A 148 12.79 14.71 11.98
C ALA A 148 13.50 13.69 11.07
N LEU A 149 12.89 12.51 10.93
CA LEU A 149 13.13 11.58 9.83
C LEU A 149 11.91 11.65 8.91
N MET A 150 12.13 11.98 7.66
CA MET A 150 11.10 11.99 6.61
C MET A 150 11.48 10.93 5.59
N GLY A 151 10.62 9.93 5.38
CA GLY A 151 11.03 8.81 4.56
C GLY A 151 9.91 8.06 3.88
N HIS A 152 10.33 7.11 3.04
CA HIS A 152 9.49 6.10 2.43
C HIS A 152 10.09 4.74 2.68
N GLY A 153 9.34 3.83 3.30
CA GLY A 153 9.84 2.50 3.65
C GLY A 153 9.21 1.91 4.91
N MET A 154 9.69 0.74 5.30
CA MET A 154 9.06 -0.09 6.32
C MET A 154 9.84 -0.08 7.64
N TRP A 155 9.14 0.08 8.75
CA TRP A 155 9.65 -0.19 10.08
C TRP A 155 9.29 -1.60 10.54
N ASP A 156 10.11 -2.22 11.38
CA ASP A 156 9.95 -3.59 11.86
C ASP A 156 8.58 -3.88 12.50
N PHE A 157 8.04 -2.94 13.27
CA PHE A 157 6.71 -3.07 13.87
C PHE A 157 5.56 -3.01 12.85
N ALA A 158 5.78 -2.43 11.66
CA ALA A 158 4.79 -2.32 10.59
C ALA A 158 4.78 -3.57 9.68
N ALA A 159 5.88 -4.32 9.62
CA ALA A 159 6.01 -5.50 8.77
C ALA A 159 4.93 -6.56 9.04
N ALA A 160 4.52 -6.74 10.29
CA ALA A 160 3.46 -7.67 10.66
C ALA A 160 2.07 -7.24 10.15
N ALA A 161 1.82 -5.94 10.04
CA ALA A 161 0.57 -5.41 9.51
C ALA A 161 0.50 -5.52 7.98
N GLN A 162 1.63 -5.36 7.30
CA GLN A 162 1.75 -5.46 5.85
C GLN A 162 1.61 -6.90 5.35
N SER A 163 2.11 -7.89 6.08
CA SER A 163 2.08 -9.30 5.66
C SER A 163 0.68 -9.86 5.39
N VAL A 164 -0.35 -9.20 5.90
CA VAL A 164 -1.76 -9.58 5.66
C VAL A 164 -2.28 -9.07 4.32
N ILE A 165 -1.65 -8.02 3.76
CA ILE A 165 -2.12 -7.31 2.57
C ILE A 165 -1.37 -7.75 1.31
N ASP A 166 -0.07 -8.05 1.42
CA ASP A 166 0.86 -8.20 0.28
C ASP A 166 0.97 -9.59 -0.34
N GLU A 167 0.11 -10.56 -0.03
CA GLU A 167 0.13 -11.85 -0.74
C GLU A 167 -0.15 -11.73 -2.25
N ALA A 168 -0.71 -10.62 -2.71
CA ALA A 168 -1.05 -10.40 -4.12
C ALA A 168 0.06 -9.75 -4.95
N ASP A 169 0.97 -8.96 -4.36
CA ASP A 169 1.93 -8.11 -5.09
C ASP A 169 3.38 -8.63 -5.11
N ARG A 170 3.66 -9.81 -4.56
CA ARG A 170 5.03 -10.33 -4.38
C ARG A 170 5.79 -10.75 -5.64
N LYS A 171 5.41 -10.32 -6.83
CA LYS A 171 6.04 -10.84 -8.06
C LYS A 171 7.38 -10.21 -8.46
N ASP A 172 7.80 -9.06 -7.89
CA ASP A 172 9.05 -8.39 -8.30
C ASP A 172 9.74 -7.63 -7.16
N THR A 173 10.06 -8.29 -6.06
CA THR A 173 10.56 -7.56 -4.89
C THR A 173 12.05 -7.76 -4.63
N LYS A 174 12.83 -6.75 -4.99
CA LYS A 174 13.89 -6.30 -4.09
C LYS A 174 13.15 -5.83 -2.82
N THR A 175 13.30 -6.54 -1.71
CA THR A 175 12.69 -6.14 -0.45
C THR A 175 13.31 -4.84 0.03
N ALA A 176 12.50 -3.79 0.19
CA ALA A 176 12.94 -2.54 0.80
C ALA A 176 13.56 -2.80 2.18
N PRO A 177 14.55 -2.02 2.60
CA PRO A 177 15.15 -2.15 3.92
C PRO A 177 14.09 -2.00 5.02
N VAL A 178 14.11 -2.89 6.00
CA VAL A 178 13.27 -2.79 7.19
C VAL A 178 14.06 -2.06 8.27
N PHE A 179 13.57 -0.90 8.70
CA PHE A 179 14.19 -0.09 9.75
C PHE A 179 13.82 -0.66 11.12
N LYS A 180 14.81 -1.07 11.90
CA LYS A 180 14.59 -1.55 13.27
C LYS A 180 14.42 -0.38 14.23
N TYR A 181 13.26 -0.26 14.87
CA TYR A 181 12.97 0.84 15.76
C TYR A 181 14.02 1.00 16.88
N SER A 182 14.44 -0.10 17.48
CA SER A 182 15.46 -0.10 18.56
C SER A 182 16.82 0.47 18.15
N GLU A 183 17.15 0.44 16.86
CA GLU A 183 18.41 1.00 16.33
C GLU A 183 18.28 2.50 16.02
N TRP A 184 17.08 2.91 15.52
CA TRP A 184 16.86 4.26 15.04
C TRP A 184 16.24 5.21 16.07
N GLU A 185 15.64 4.71 17.15
CA GLU A 185 15.01 5.59 18.16
C GLU A 185 15.97 6.60 18.80
N LYS A 186 17.26 6.23 18.90
CA LYS A 186 18.31 7.08 19.44
C LYS A 186 18.68 8.24 18.51
N THR A 187 18.36 8.15 17.21
CA THR A 187 18.61 9.23 16.25
C THR A 187 17.58 10.36 16.35
N ILE A 188 16.46 10.10 17.01
CA ILE A 188 15.38 11.06 17.24
C ILE A 188 14.99 11.16 18.72
N PRO A 189 15.94 11.45 19.64
CA PRO A 189 15.65 11.48 21.07
C PRO A 189 14.54 12.50 21.40
N HIS A 190 14.57 13.65 20.74
CA HIS A 190 13.60 14.75 20.84
C HIS A 190 12.88 15.03 19.51
N GLY A 191 12.89 14.06 18.60
CA GLY A 191 12.39 14.19 17.24
C GLY A 191 11.26 13.21 16.92
N MET A 192 10.82 13.27 15.68
CA MET A 192 9.75 12.45 15.11
C MET A 192 10.19 11.82 13.79
N ALA A 193 9.51 10.73 13.39
CA ALA A 193 9.64 10.14 12.08
C ALA A 193 8.25 10.10 11.40
N ILE A 194 8.16 10.54 10.14
CA ILE A 194 6.92 10.47 9.34
C ILE A 194 7.26 9.78 8.02
N PHE A 195 6.62 8.64 7.77
CA PHE A 195 6.95 7.75 6.66
C PHE A 195 5.73 7.46 5.78
N GLY A 196 5.96 7.30 4.48
CA GLY A 196 5.07 6.63 3.52
C GLY A 196 5.39 5.15 3.36
N HIS A 197 4.85 4.49 2.34
CA HIS A 197 4.95 3.08 1.98
C HIS A 197 3.87 2.20 2.66
N ILE A 198 3.55 2.42 3.92
CA ILE A 198 2.51 1.66 4.62
C ILE A 198 1.18 2.39 4.48
N HIS A 199 0.25 1.81 3.73
CA HIS A 199 -1.06 2.42 3.47
C HIS A 199 -1.98 2.44 4.68
N LEU A 200 -1.63 1.69 5.75
CA LEU A 200 -2.35 1.72 7.01
C LEU A 200 -1.88 2.88 7.88
N ARG A 201 -2.83 3.62 8.45
CA ARG A 201 -2.51 4.64 9.44
C ARG A 201 -2.00 4.00 10.73
N MET A 202 -0.80 4.37 11.15
CA MET A 202 -0.16 3.81 12.34
C MET A 202 0.59 4.87 13.12
N VAL A 203 0.67 4.70 14.43
CA VAL A 203 1.51 5.51 15.33
C VAL A 203 2.24 4.58 16.29
N HIS A 204 3.56 4.62 16.27
CA HIS A 204 4.37 3.83 17.18
C HIS A 204 5.08 4.73 18.21
N LYS A 205 4.86 4.41 19.50
CA LYS A 205 5.46 5.13 20.67
C LYS A 205 5.36 6.66 20.59
N LYS A 206 4.38 7.20 19.87
CA LYS A 206 4.20 8.64 19.59
C LYS A 206 5.42 9.29 18.90
N LYS A 207 6.31 8.51 18.32
CA LYS A 207 7.53 8.96 17.64
C LYS A 207 7.51 8.67 16.15
N VAL A 208 7.02 7.51 15.71
CA VAL A 208 6.92 7.15 14.31
C VAL A 208 5.46 7.18 13.87
N PHE A 209 5.22 7.86 12.76
CA PHE A 209 3.88 8.12 12.22
C PHE A 209 3.82 7.68 10.76
N TYR A 210 2.83 6.85 10.44
CA TYR A 210 2.37 6.60 9.09
C TYR A 210 1.00 7.27 8.93
N PRO A 211 0.87 8.29 8.07
CA PRO A 211 -0.43 8.87 7.76
C PRO A 211 -1.39 7.87 7.11
N GLY A 212 -0.81 6.82 6.49
CA GLY A 212 -1.47 5.94 5.55
C GLY A 212 -1.48 6.57 4.16
N SER A 213 -2.02 5.86 3.16
CA SER A 213 -2.27 6.45 1.85
C SER A 213 -3.26 7.62 1.96
N PHE A 214 -3.18 8.55 0.99
CA PHE A 214 -4.06 9.72 1.00
C PHE A 214 -5.53 9.35 0.84
N THR A 215 -5.84 8.33 0.02
CA THR A 215 -7.19 7.81 -0.20
C THR A 215 -7.25 6.29 -0.14
N ALA A 216 -8.46 5.73 -0.11
CA ALA A 216 -8.71 4.32 -0.32
C ALA A 216 -9.02 4.07 -1.80
N TRP A 217 -8.55 2.95 -2.34
CA TRP A 217 -8.82 2.56 -3.73
C TRP A 217 -9.37 1.16 -3.90
N ASP A 218 -9.40 0.36 -2.85
CA ASP A 218 -9.99 -0.97 -2.89
C ASP A 218 -10.61 -1.40 -1.55
N PHE A 219 -11.15 -2.62 -1.54
CA PHE A 219 -11.85 -3.19 -0.39
C PHE A 219 -10.94 -3.68 0.75
N THR A 220 -9.63 -3.62 0.61
CA THR A 220 -8.66 -3.96 1.66
C THR A 220 -8.26 -2.74 2.47
N ASP A 221 -8.55 -1.54 1.95
CA ASP A 221 -8.25 -0.25 2.54
C ASP A 221 -9.22 0.13 3.68
N ILE A 222 -9.11 -0.53 4.81
CA ILE A 222 -10.00 -0.37 5.97
C ILE A 222 -9.57 0.71 6.96
N SER A 223 -8.37 1.28 6.80
CA SER A 223 -7.85 2.30 7.73
C SER A 223 -8.27 3.71 7.33
N LYS A 224 -8.22 4.62 8.30
CA LYS A 224 -8.35 6.05 8.02
C LYS A 224 -7.25 6.51 7.08
N LYS A 225 -7.58 7.40 6.15
CA LYS A 225 -6.73 7.96 5.12
C LYS A 225 -6.50 9.44 5.33
N GLY A 226 -5.46 10.00 4.71
CA GLY A 226 -5.21 11.45 4.77
C GLY A 226 -3.74 11.81 4.80
N PHE A 227 -3.36 12.77 5.65
CA PHE A 227 -2.02 13.33 5.71
C PHE A 227 -1.62 13.71 7.14
N ALA A 228 -0.35 14.03 7.36
CA ALA A 228 0.13 14.49 8.66
C ALA A 228 0.38 16.02 8.63
N TYR A 229 -0.01 16.69 9.70
CA TYR A 229 0.41 18.05 10.03
C TYR A 229 1.25 18.00 11.30
N TYR A 230 2.38 18.70 11.32
CA TYR A 230 3.23 18.73 12.49
C TYR A 230 3.69 20.15 12.84
N THR A 231 4.02 20.32 14.12
CA THR A 231 4.74 21.49 14.61
C THR A 231 5.97 21.04 15.39
N TYR A 232 7.07 21.75 15.26
CA TYR A 232 8.30 21.52 16.02
C TYR A 232 8.83 22.84 16.59
N ASN A 233 8.99 22.90 17.90
CA ASN A 233 9.61 24.05 18.57
C ASN A 233 11.10 23.80 18.71
N THR A 234 11.94 24.52 17.96
CA THR A 234 13.39 24.31 17.92
C THR A 234 14.10 24.69 19.22
N GLU A 235 13.54 25.59 20.02
CA GLU A 235 14.12 26.04 21.29
C GLU A 235 13.84 25.03 22.41
N LYS A 236 12.63 24.43 22.39
CA LYS A 236 12.19 23.51 23.43
C LYS A 236 12.44 22.06 23.12
N GLY A 237 12.77 21.72 21.86
CA GLY A 237 12.87 20.33 21.40
C GLY A 237 11.57 19.55 21.53
N VAL A 238 10.41 20.21 21.30
CA VAL A 238 9.08 19.59 21.47
C VAL A 238 8.32 19.65 20.16
N TYR A 239 7.68 18.54 19.81
CA TYR A 239 6.86 18.42 18.60
C TYR A 239 5.42 17.98 18.94
N ASN A 240 4.54 18.25 18.00
CA ASN A 240 3.19 17.71 17.96
C ASN A 240 2.87 17.27 16.53
N VAL A 241 2.35 16.05 16.36
CA VAL A 241 1.91 15.52 15.06
C VAL A 241 0.42 15.22 15.14
N LYS A 242 -0.32 15.75 14.18
CA LYS A 242 -1.75 15.49 13.99
C LYS A 242 -1.94 14.77 12.66
N LEU A 243 -2.58 13.62 12.70
CA LEU A 243 -3.02 12.90 11.50
C LEU A 243 -4.40 13.45 11.11
N ILE A 244 -4.47 14.07 9.96
CA ILE A 244 -5.67 14.73 9.43
C ILE A 244 -6.38 13.73 8.53
N ASP A 245 -7.68 13.53 8.77
CA ASP A 245 -8.50 12.62 7.98
C ASP A 245 -8.85 13.26 6.62
N ASN A 246 -8.74 12.49 5.55
CA ASN A 246 -9.39 12.81 4.29
C ASN A 246 -10.87 12.41 4.40
N ASN A 247 -11.74 13.41 4.49
CA ASN A 247 -13.17 13.21 4.69
C ASN A 247 -13.93 12.86 3.38
N GLN A 248 -13.23 12.84 2.25
CA GLN A 248 -13.79 12.53 0.94
C GLN A 248 -13.47 11.10 0.50
N VAL A 249 -12.81 10.32 1.36
CA VAL A 249 -12.47 8.91 1.08
C VAL A 249 -13.74 8.11 0.85
N PRO A 250 -13.83 7.35 -0.25
CA PRO A 250 -14.98 6.51 -0.52
C PRO A 250 -15.09 5.38 0.51
N ILE A 251 -16.31 5.03 0.79
CA ILE A 251 -16.64 3.93 1.70
C ILE A 251 -16.71 2.64 0.91
N PHE A 252 -15.73 1.75 1.15
CA PHE A 252 -15.72 0.38 0.65
C PHE A 252 -16.33 -0.56 1.69
N LYS A 253 -17.32 -1.35 1.31
CA LYS A 253 -17.92 -2.36 2.20
C LYS A 253 -17.89 -3.74 1.56
N THR A 254 -17.53 -4.74 2.36
CA THR A 254 -17.68 -6.15 1.99
C THR A 254 -18.70 -6.80 2.92
N GLN A 255 -19.66 -7.51 2.36
CA GLN A 255 -20.65 -8.27 3.11
C GLN A 255 -20.67 -9.71 2.60
N SER A 256 -20.56 -10.67 3.50
CA SER A 256 -20.80 -12.08 3.15
C SER A 256 -22.30 -12.36 3.13
N ILE A 257 -22.74 -13.07 2.11
CA ILE A 257 -24.14 -13.51 1.98
C ILE A 257 -24.56 -14.39 3.17
N LEU A 258 -23.62 -15.14 3.74
CA LEU A 258 -23.86 -15.97 4.92
C LEU A 258 -24.29 -15.16 6.16
N ASN A 259 -23.93 -13.88 6.20
CA ASN A 259 -24.22 -12.98 7.32
C ASN A 259 -25.49 -12.15 7.11
N LEU A 260 -26.28 -12.42 6.07
CA LEU A 260 -27.56 -11.73 5.82
C LEU A 260 -28.71 -12.28 6.65
N GLY A 261 -28.53 -13.38 7.38
CA GLY A 261 -29.58 -14.02 8.17
C GLY A 261 -30.62 -14.74 7.32
N LEU A 262 -30.32 -15.07 6.06
CA LEU A 262 -31.19 -15.76 5.14
C LEU A 262 -30.90 -17.27 5.13
N ASP A 263 -31.97 -18.08 4.99
CA ASP A 263 -31.79 -19.49 4.63
C ASP A 263 -31.48 -19.60 3.12
N LEU A 264 -30.21 -19.65 2.79
CA LEU A 264 -29.72 -19.59 1.41
C LEU A 264 -30.23 -20.74 0.52
N ASN A 265 -30.67 -21.85 1.10
CA ASN A 265 -31.25 -22.95 0.34
C ASN A 265 -32.70 -22.66 -0.07
N ASN A 266 -33.47 -22.01 0.81
CA ASN A 266 -34.90 -21.82 0.65
C ASN A 266 -35.32 -20.38 0.35
N CYS A 267 -34.44 -19.35 0.51
CA CYS A 267 -34.78 -17.96 0.21
C CYS A 267 -34.97 -17.73 -1.30
N GLU A 268 -35.86 -16.82 -1.64
CA GLU A 268 -35.99 -16.33 -3.02
C GLU A 268 -34.89 -15.31 -3.34
N ILE A 269 -34.65 -15.09 -4.64
CA ILE A 269 -33.65 -14.11 -5.10
C ILE A 269 -33.99 -12.68 -4.63
N ASP A 270 -35.30 -12.36 -4.63
CA ASP A 270 -35.80 -11.06 -4.17
C ASP A 270 -35.51 -10.82 -2.66
N ASP A 271 -35.42 -11.87 -1.85
CA ASP A 271 -35.04 -11.75 -0.44
C ASP A 271 -33.54 -11.34 -0.32
N ILE A 272 -32.70 -11.89 -1.17
CA ILE A 272 -31.27 -11.53 -1.24
C ILE A 272 -31.15 -10.07 -1.66
N GLN A 273 -31.85 -9.63 -2.70
CA GLN A 273 -31.84 -8.25 -3.17
C GLN A 273 -32.27 -7.29 -2.06
N ARG A 274 -33.43 -7.54 -1.44
CA ARG A 274 -33.96 -6.71 -0.35
C ARG A 274 -33.02 -6.63 0.86
N ALA A 275 -32.25 -7.67 1.14
CA ALA A 275 -31.27 -7.67 2.23
C ALA A 275 -29.99 -6.87 1.89
N ILE A 276 -29.60 -6.82 0.60
CA ILE A 276 -28.38 -6.15 0.15
C ILE A 276 -28.58 -4.64 -0.07
N GLU A 277 -29.71 -4.22 -0.65
CA GLU A 277 -29.97 -2.82 -1.01
C GLU A 277 -29.69 -1.83 0.13
N PRO A 278 -30.22 -2.00 1.35
CA PRO A 278 -29.95 -1.07 2.46
C PRO A 278 -28.48 -1.04 2.90
N LEU A 279 -27.77 -2.16 2.72
CA LEU A 279 -26.35 -2.26 3.06
C LEU A 279 -25.47 -1.55 2.04
N ALA A 280 -25.84 -1.64 0.77
CA ALA A 280 -25.17 -0.99 -0.33
C ALA A 280 -25.42 0.53 -0.37
N GLU A 281 -26.58 1.03 0.06
CA GLU A 281 -26.89 2.46 0.10
C GLU A 281 -25.84 3.28 0.88
N ASN A 282 -25.33 2.71 1.98
CA ASN A 282 -24.35 3.34 2.86
C ASN A 282 -22.88 3.05 2.47
N ALA A 283 -22.61 2.72 1.21
CA ALA A 283 -21.28 2.52 0.68
C ALA A 283 -21.16 3.19 -0.68
N ASP A 284 -19.96 3.65 -1.06
CA ASP A 284 -19.67 4.10 -2.42
C ASP A 284 -19.37 2.92 -3.34
N TYR A 285 -18.70 1.89 -2.77
CA TYR A 285 -18.40 0.62 -3.40
C TYR A 285 -18.81 -0.53 -2.46
N PHE A 286 -19.63 -1.44 -2.97
CA PHE A 286 -20.11 -2.58 -2.20
C PHE A 286 -19.66 -3.90 -2.84
N ARG A 287 -19.07 -4.79 -2.06
CA ARG A 287 -18.71 -6.13 -2.51
C ARG A 287 -19.54 -7.17 -1.77
N LEU A 288 -20.31 -7.94 -2.53
CA LEU A 288 -21.04 -9.09 -2.02
C LEU A 288 -20.17 -10.34 -2.17
N ASP A 289 -19.78 -10.94 -1.06
CA ASP A 289 -19.20 -12.27 -1.04
C ASP A 289 -20.31 -13.32 -1.08
N VAL A 290 -20.41 -14.01 -2.18
CA VAL A 290 -21.41 -15.07 -2.43
C VAL A 290 -20.89 -16.48 -2.15
N SER A 291 -19.79 -16.59 -1.41
CA SER A 291 -19.28 -17.88 -0.94
C SER A 291 -20.37 -18.61 -0.15
N GLY A 292 -20.61 -19.87 -0.51
CA GLY A 292 -21.64 -20.71 0.11
C GLY A 292 -23.03 -20.60 -0.48
N LEU A 293 -23.25 -19.74 -1.50
CA LEU A 293 -24.53 -19.71 -2.23
C LEU A 293 -24.66 -20.95 -3.14
N PRO A 294 -25.83 -21.60 -3.21
CA PRO A 294 -26.09 -22.66 -4.17
C PRO A 294 -25.82 -22.22 -5.62
N LEU A 295 -25.32 -23.13 -6.46
CA LEU A 295 -24.87 -22.80 -7.82
C LEU A 295 -25.97 -22.25 -8.72
N ASP A 296 -27.18 -22.76 -8.59
CA ASP A 296 -28.37 -22.31 -9.32
C ASP A 296 -28.69 -20.84 -9.02
N LYS A 297 -28.57 -20.42 -7.76
CA LYS A 297 -28.79 -19.03 -7.33
C LYS A 297 -27.58 -18.14 -7.64
N LEU A 298 -26.37 -18.66 -7.60
CA LEU A 298 -25.15 -17.92 -7.83
C LEU A 298 -25.13 -17.20 -9.18
N GLU A 299 -25.48 -17.91 -10.26
CA GLU A 299 -25.51 -17.33 -11.60
C GLU A 299 -26.60 -16.27 -11.77
N ILE A 300 -27.71 -16.42 -11.05
CA ILE A 300 -28.80 -15.43 -11.07
C ILE A 300 -28.35 -14.15 -10.36
N VAL A 301 -27.76 -14.28 -9.16
CA VAL A 301 -27.24 -13.14 -8.38
C VAL A 301 -26.11 -12.41 -9.13
N LYS A 302 -25.21 -13.13 -9.77
CA LYS A 302 -24.17 -12.51 -10.62
C LYS A 302 -24.78 -11.71 -11.78
N ARG A 303 -25.80 -12.23 -12.44
CA ARG A 303 -26.48 -11.54 -13.55
C ARG A 303 -27.24 -10.30 -13.06
N MET A 304 -27.90 -10.38 -11.91
CA MET A 304 -28.66 -9.28 -11.33
C MET A 304 -27.80 -8.03 -11.11
N PHE A 305 -26.58 -8.21 -10.62
CA PHE A 305 -25.67 -7.09 -10.32
C PHE A 305 -24.57 -6.89 -11.39
N LYS A 306 -24.68 -7.53 -12.58
CA LYS A 306 -23.63 -7.48 -13.61
C LYS A 306 -23.32 -6.06 -14.07
N ASP A 307 -24.35 -5.24 -14.23
CA ASP A 307 -24.26 -3.87 -14.75
C ASP A 307 -24.33 -2.81 -13.64
N ASP A 308 -24.38 -3.25 -12.38
CA ASP A 308 -24.36 -2.33 -11.24
C ASP A 308 -22.93 -1.81 -11.03
N ARG A 309 -22.77 -0.48 -11.12
CA ARG A 309 -21.45 0.17 -10.93
C ARG A 309 -20.99 0.19 -9.48
N LYS A 310 -21.90 0.02 -8.53
CA LYS A 310 -21.67 0.10 -7.10
C LYS A 310 -21.46 -1.27 -6.47
N ILE A 311 -22.20 -2.28 -6.94
CA ILE A 311 -22.21 -3.62 -6.37
C ILE A 311 -21.32 -4.56 -7.17
N THR A 312 -20.31 -5.15 -6.53
CA THR A 312 -19.46 -6.17 -7.12
C THR A 312 -19.76 -7.52 -6.46
N VAL A 313 -20.10 -8.54 -7.25
CA VAL A 313 -20.33 -9.90 -6.76
C VAL A 313 -19.06 -10.73 -6.91
N LYS A 314 -18.53 -11.28 -5.82
CA LYS A 314 -17.32 -12.13 -5.84
C LYS A 314 -17.47 -13.35 -4.92
N ILE A 315 -16.79 -14.42 -5.24
CA ILE A 315 -16.51 -15.53 -4.32
C ILE A 315 -15.16 -15.23 -3.68
N ILE A 316 -15.18 -14.82 -2.41
CA ILE A 316 -13.95 -14.47 -1.65
C ILE A 316 -13.43 -15.72 -0.97
N ASP A 317 -14.31 -16.44 -0.29
CA ASP A 317 -13.99 -17.68 0.36
C ASP A 317 -14.08 -18.82 -0.67
N LYS A 318 -13.08 -18.94 -1.53
CA LYS A 318 -12.74 -20.27 -2.04
C LYS A 318 -12.39 -21.03 -0.79
N LYS A 319 -13.29 -21.94 -0.30
CA LYS A 319 -13.02 -22.78 0.85
C LYS A 319 -11.53 -23.09 0.86
N ARG A 320 -10.75 -22.35 1.65
CA ARG A 320 -9.48 -22.90 2.11
C ARG A 320 -9.96 -24.16 2.79
N PRO A 321 -9.60 -25.36 2.32
CA PRO A 321 -9.94 -26.55 3.06
C PRO A 321 -9.56 -26.21 4.48
N ILE A 322 -10.41 -26.57 5.45
CA ILE A 322 -10.04 -26.49 6.86
C ILE A 322 -8.77 -27.30 6.90
N ILE A 323 -7.63 -26.60 6.88
CA ILE A 323 -6.32 -27.23 6.81
C ILE A 323 -6.19 -27.83 8.19
N ASN A 324 -6.59 -29.08 8.31
CA ASN A 324 -6.29 -29.88 9.52
C ASN A 324 -4.76 -29.91 9.67
N GLN A 325 -4.26 -30.31 10.82
CA GLN A 325 -2.82 -30.31 11.09
C GLN A 325 -2.04 -31.08 10.02
N SER A 326 -2.62 -32.18 9.49
CA SER A 326 -2.02 -32.98 8.42
C SER A 326 -1.90 -32.25 7.09
N ASP A 327 -2.88 -31.40 6.75
CA ASP A 327 -2.84 -30.60 5.54
C ASP A 327 -1.88 -29.39 5.67
N LYS A 328 -1.69 -28.87 6.88
CA LYS A 328 -0.68 -27.85 7.18
C LYS A 328 0.74 -28.42 7.05
N ASP A 329 0.95 -29.63 7.53
CA ASP A 329 2.23 -30.35 7.39
C ASP A 329 2.50 -30.68 5.91
N ARG A 330 1.46 -31.06 5.14
CA ARG A 330 1.53 -31.25 3.69
C ARG A 330 1.91 -29.93 2.98
N TYR A 331 1.25 -28.82 3.30
CA TYR A 331 1.54 -27.52 2.68
C TYR A 331 2.99 -27.08 2.93
N MET A 332 3.49 -27.22 4.15
CA MET A 332 4.87 -26.96 4.50
C MET A 332 5.85 -27.84 3.72
N ARG A 333 5.48 -29.08 3.45
CA ARG A 333 6.25 -30.05 2.66
C ARG A 333 6.30 -29.66 1.18
N TYR A 334 5.19 -29.15 0.60
CA TYR A 334 5.17 -28.62 -0.77
C TYR A 334 6.03 -27.38 -0.90
N GLU A 335 5.99 -26.49 0.05
CA GLU A 335 6.85 -25.32 0.07
C GLU A 335 8.34 -25.72 0.08
N TYR A 336 8.69 -26.77 0.82
CA TYR A 336 10.03 -27.32 0.84
C TYR A 336 10.43 -27.91 -0.54
N LEU A 337 9.56 -28.71 -1.17
CA LEU A 337 9.81 -29.30 -2.50
C LEU A 337 9.99 -28.22 -3.59
N LEU A 338 9.20 -27.16 -3.54
CA LEU A 338 9.34 -26.01 -4.46
C LEU A 338 10.65 -25.23 -4.23
N ARG A 339 11.18 -25.20 -3.01
CA ARG A 339 12.48 -24.58 -2.69
C ARG A 339 13.67 -25.38 -3.22
N GLU A 340 13.55 -26.69 -3.40
CA GLU A 340 14.61 -27.55 -3.94
C GLU A 340 14.93 -27.28 -5.42
N LYS A 341 14.16 -26.44 -6.12
CA LYS A 341 14.33 -26.11 -7.54
C LYS A 341 14.45 -27.32 -8.46
N LEU A 342 13.76 -28.39 -8.15
CA LEU A 342 13.65 -29.55 -9.02
C LEU A 342 12.87 -29.19 -10.30
N PRO A 343 13.15 -29.85 -11.43
CA PRO A 343 12.29 -29.79 -12.60
C PRO A 343 10.82 -30.10 -12.24
N ILE A 344 9.87 -29.52 -12.95
CA ILE A 344 8.45 -29.61 -12.61
C ILE A 344 7.93 -31.05 -12.64
N ASP A 345 8.42 -31.85 -13.57
CA ASP A 345 8.08 -33.28 -13.71
C ASP A 345 8.63 -34.12 -12.56
N GLU A 346 9.85 -33.86 -12.10
CA GLU A 346 10.42 -34.48 -10.91
C GLU A 346 9.66 -34.07 -9.63
N THR A 347 9.24 -32.83 -9.53
CA THR A 347 8.44 -32.31 -8.41
C THR A 347 7.08 -33.02 -8.34
N ILE A 348 6.41 -33.17 -9.50
CA ILE A 348 5.12 -33.87 -9.60
C ILE A 348 5.28 -35.37 -9.27
N LEU A 349 6.31 -36.01 -9.80
CA LEU A 349 6.55 -37.42 -9.50
C LEU A 349 6.79 -37.66 -8.00
N LYS A 350 7.61 -36.83 -7.39
CA LYS A 350 7.90 -36.91 -5.94
C LYS A 350 6.62 -36.70 -5.11
N PHE A 351 5.76 -35.77 -5.52
CA PHE A 351 4.43 -35.60 -4.94
C PHE A 351 3.56 -36.85 -5.04
N ILE A 352 3.47 -37.45 -6.23
CA ILE A 352 2.67 -38.66 -6.44
C ILE A 352 3.19 -39.84 -5.58
N GLN A 353 4.50 -40.01 -5.51
CA GLN A 353 5.13 -41.08 -4.76
C GLN A 353 5.05 -40.91 -3.25
N GLU A 354 5.06 -39.70 -2.74
CA GLU A 354 5.03 -39.41 -1.31
C GLU A 354 3.60 -39.28 -0.77
N ASP A 355 2.76 -38.44 -1.43
CA ASP A 355 1.44 -38.09 -0.92
C ASP A 355 0.27 -38.89 -1.46
N LEU A 356 0.46 -39.55 -2.59
CA LEU A 356 -0.55 -40.46 -3.17
C LEU A 356 -0.11 -41.94 -3.14
N SER A 357 0.90 -42.26 -2.35
CA SER A 357 1.46 -43.62 -2.25
C SER A 357 0.45 -44.70 -1.81
N ASP A 358 -0.65 -44.29 -1.17
CA ASP A 358 -1.77 -45.12 -0.75
C ASP A 358 -2.81 -45.33 -1.87
N LYS A 359 -2.69 -44.64 -2.99
CA LYS A 359 -3.61 -44.74 -4.12
C LYS A 359 -3.20 -45.88 -5.06
N PRO A 360 -4.16 -46.64 -5.59
CA PRO A 360 -3.88 -47.69 -6.58
C PRO A 360 -3.16 -47.09 -7.80
N GLY A 361 -2.06 -47.71 -8.21
CA GLY A 361 -1.27 -47.28 -9.36
C GLY A 361 -0.28 -46.13 -9.14
N ALA A 362 -0.28 -45.46 -7.98
CA ALA A 362 0.65 -44.36 -7.70
C ALA A 362 2.13 -44.77 -7.76
N LYS A 363 2.44 -46.02 -7.36
CA LYS A 363 3.80 -46.58 -7.39
C LYS A 363 4.28 -46.95 -8.79
N ASP A 364 3.37 -47.08 -9.73
CA ASP A 364 3.66 -47.48 -11.12
C ASP A 364 3.92 -46.26 -12.02
N ILE A 365 3.70 -45.06 -11.48
CA ILE A 365 3.93 -43.80 -12.22
C ILE A 365 5.42 -43.52 -12.27
N THR A 366 5.92 -43.31 -13.50
CA THR A 366 7.33 -43.02 -13.79
C THR A 366 7.51 -41.57 -14.18
N LEU A 367 8.76 -41.07 -14.11
CA LEU A 367 9.11 -39.71 -14.56
C LEU A 367 8.76 -39.49 -16.05
N GLU A 368 8.99 -40.53 -16.87
CA GLU A 368 8.67 -40.48 -18.29
C GLU A 368 7.16 -40.28 -18.52
N MET A 369 6.30 -40.93 -17.76
CA MET A 369 4.86 -40.76 -17.83
C MET A 369 4.44 -39.31 -17.47
N VAL A 370 5.00 -38.76 -16.39
CA VAL A 370 4.73 -37.38 -15.98
C VAL A 370 5.21 -36.38 -17.03
N SER A 371 6.44 -36.57 -17.54
CA SER A 371 7.02 -35.69 -18.56
C SER A 371 6.24 -35.71 -19.88
N ASN A 372 5.70 -36.85 -20.28
CA ASN A 372 4.87 -37.01 -21.47
C ASN A 372 3.53 -36.26 -21.31
N ILE A 373 2.84 -36.41 -20.17
CA ILE A 373 1.60 -35.69 -19.89
C ILE A 373 1.82 -34.16 -19.94
N ILE A 374 2.90 -33.67 -19.33
CA ILE A 374 3.22 -32.23 -19.34
C ILE A 374 3.45 -31.72 -20.76
N LYS A 375 4.11 -32.51 -21.63
CA LYS A 375 4.34 -32.14 -23.03
C LYS A 375 3.05 -32.11 -23.85
N GLU A 376 2.15 -33.07 -23.62
CA GLU A 376 0.85 -33.13 -24.29
C GLU A 376 -0.06 -31.97 -23.92
N GLU A 377 -0.07 -31.53 -22.65
CA GLU A 377 -0.86 -30.40 -22.17
C GLU A 377 -0.26 -29.03 -22.51
N SER A 378 1.02 -29.00 -22.94
CA SER A 378 1.73 -27.74 -23.28
C SER A 378 1.70 -27.41 -24.78
N ASN A 379 1.11 -28.28 -25.61
CA ASN A 379 0.88 -28.08 -27.05
C ASN A 379 -0.58 -27.78 -27.33
#